data_492ca0355eeaaf9aa2aa6227c7d51b97
#
_entry.id   492ca0355eeaaf9aa2aa6227c7d51b97
#
_cell.length_a   1.000
_cell.length_b   1.000
_cell.length_c   1.000
_cell.angle_alpha   90.00
_cell.angle_beta   90.00
_cell.angle_gamma   90.00
#
_symmetry.space_group_name_H-M   'P 1'
#
loop_
_entity.id
_entity.type
_entity.pdbx_description
1 polymer ?
#
loop_
_entity_poly.entity_id
_entity_poly.type
_entity_poly.pdbx_seq_one_letter_code
_entity_poly.pdbx_strand_id
1 'polypeptide(L)'
;VTDPKDILKELEIKIEYVEDDKNIESIDFEKFNKENDAYMDAQLNSSKVWMKYLPIFEVLAYVLNVVLMLYGGWMVITGEMTIGNLVTVNGYLWMLNAPLRMAGWWVNDTHRFITSVEKIYTTYVEEPLVKMPPVPVSRKHMEGNVEFKDVSYTADDEDIVKDISFSVKKGQTVGILGSTGAGKSTIMNLLCRFVDATSGEVLVDGVNVKDWNLYDLRDNIGMAMQDIFLFSDTIEGNIAYGRPNCTFEEIHEAAVMADANHFIKAMPEGYDTIVGERGVGLSGGQKQRISLARALLKKPSILILDDTTSAVDMETES
;
A
#
# COMPACT_ATOMS: atom_id res chain seq x y z
N VAL A 1 -10.53 39.62 -12.73
CA VAL A 1 -10.04 38.42 -12.02
C VAL A 1 -10.91 37.29 -12.51
N THR A 2 -10.40 36.52 -13.45
CA THR A 2 -11.07 35.36 -14.05
C THR A 2 -11.27 34.30 -12.97
N ASP A 3 -12.48 33.73 -12.88
CA ASP A 3 -12.80 32.64 -11.95
C ASP A 3 -11.86 31.45 -12.25
N PRO A 4 -11.21 30.86 -11.24
CA PRO A 4 -10.36 29.68 -11.43
C PRO A 4 -11.05 28.52 -12.14
N LYS A 5 -12.38 28.45 -12.09
CA LYS A 5 -13.19 27.45 -12.82
C LYS A 5 -13.21 27.69 -14.34
N ASP A 6 -12.99 28.93 -14.80
CA ASP A 6 -12.95 29.24 -16.22
C ASP A 6 -11.58 28.90 -16.83
N ILE A 7 -10.50 28.95 -16.02
CA ILE A 7 -9.15 28.53 -16.43
C ILE A 7 -9.05 27.00 -16.62
N LEU A 8 -9.78 26.24 -15.80
CA LEU A 8 -9.84 24.77 -15.93
C LEU A 8 -10.67 24.30 -17.14
N LYS A 9 -11.61 25.14 -17.62
CA LYS A 9 -12.38 24.86 -18.83
C LYS A 9 -11.58 25.15 -20.13
N GLU A 10 -10.61 26.05 -20.09
CA GLU A 10 -9.71 26.30 -21.24
C GLU A 10 -8.60 25.26 -21.41
N LEU A 11 -8.30 24.48 -20.36
CA LEU A 11 -7.46 23.31 -20.44
C LEU A 11 -8.35 22.10 -20.75
N GLU A 12 -8.79 21.98 -22.01
CA GLU A 12 -9.37 20.72 -22.53
C GLU A 12 -8.30 19.62 -22.50
N ILE A 13 -8.10 19.03 -21.33
CA ILE A 13 -7.45 17.73 -21.25
C ILE A 13 -8.52 16.72 -21.66
N LYS A 14 -8.58 16.42 -22.95
CA LYS A 14 -9.30 15.24 -23.44
C LYS A 14 -8.58 14.00 -22.91
N ILE A 15 -9.05 13.49 -21.79
CA ILE A 15 -8.73 12.12 -21.39
C ILE A 15 -9.59 11.23 -22.27
N GLU A 16 -8.97 10.62 -23.26
CA GLU A 16 -9.59 9.59 -24.10
C GLU A 16 -9.70 8.33 -23.22
N TYR A 17 -10.92 8.07 -22.72
CA TYR A 17 -11.21 6.83 -21.98
C TYR A 17 -11.22 5.67 -22.95
N VAL A 18 -10.40 4.64 -22.70
CA VAL A 18 -10.58 3.32 -23.29
C VAL A 18 -11.83 2.70 -22.66
N GLU A 19 -12.88 2.56 -23.47
CA GLU A 19 -14.16 1.97 -23.08
C GLU A 19 -14.00 0.45 -22.89
N ASP A 20 -13.67 0.01 -21.66
CA ASP A 20 -14.00 -1.35 -21.21
C ASP A 20 -14.16 -1.38 -19.70
N ASP A 21 -15.32 -1.84 -19.26
CA ASP A 21 -15.83 -1.99 -17.87
C ASP A 21 -16.56 -0.79 -17.26
N LYS A 22 -17.82 -0.63 -17.69
CA LYS A 22 -18.69 0.53 -17.36
C LYS A 22 -19.22 0.61 -15.92
N ASN A 23 -18.90 -0.32 -15.00
CA ASN A 23 -19.59 -0.35 -13.69
C ASN A 23 -18.71 -0.10 -12.47
N ILE A 24 -17.41 -0.32 -12.51
CA ILE A 24 -16.52 -0.12 -11.35
C ILE A 24 -15.87 1.28 -11.38
N GLU A 25 -15.46 1.75 -12.56
CA GLU A 25 -14.79 3.05 -12.71
C GLU A 25 -15.69 4.26 -12.40
N SER A 26 -17.02 4.17 -12.65
CA SER A 26 -17.93 5.30 -12.43
C SER A 26 -18.14 5.63 -10.96
N ILE A 27 -18.20 4.63 -10.08
CA ILE A 27 -18.45 4.81 -8.64
C ILE A 27 -17.21 5.37 -7.94
N ASP A 28 -16.04 4.87 -8.28
CA ASP A 28 -14.78 5.36 -7.72
C ASP A 28 -14.45 6.77 -8.22
N PHE A 29 -14.77 7.10 -9.46
CA PHE A 29 -14.54 8.43 -10.03
C PHE A 29 -15.49 9.48 -9.40
N GLU A 30 -16.74 9.14 -9.16
CA GLU A 30 -17.69 10.04 -8.50
C GLU A 30 -17.31 10.29 -7.03
N LYS A 31 -16.89 9.26 -6.32
CA LYS A 31 -16.35 9.36 -4.96
C LYS A 31 -15.07 10.20 -4.93
N PHE A 32 -14.13 9.94 -5.85
CA PHE A 32 -12.90 10.73 -5.98
C PHE A 32 -13.19 12.21 -6.24
N ASN A 33 -14.07 12.53 -7.18
CA ASN A 33 -14.44 13.91 -7.47
C ASN A 33 -15.07 14.61 -6.27
N LYS A 34 -15.94 13.93 -5.55
CA LYS A 34 -16.57 14.47 -4.34
C LYS A 34 -15.53 14.81 -3.25
N GLU A 35 -14.58 13.90 -2.99
CA GLU A 35 -13.51 14.13 -2.03
C GLU A 35 -12.55 15.23 -2.49
N ASN A 36 -12.24 15.27 -3.79
CA ASN A 36 -11.39 16.29 -4.39
C ASN A 36 -12.04 17.69 -4.34
N ASP A 37 -13.35 17.80 -4.61
CA ASP A 37 -14.09 19.04 -4.48
C ASP A 37 -14.13 19.51 -3.02
N ALA A 38 -14.34 18.61 -2.07
CA ALA A 38 -14.30 18.93 -0.63
C ALA A 38 -12.90 19.42 -0.21
N TYR A 39 -11.82 18.79 -0.70
CA TYR A 39 -10.46 19.24 -0.48
C TYR A 39 -10.20 20.63 -1.09
N MET A 40 -10.64 20.85 -2.32
CA MET A 40 -10.52 22.15 -3.00
C MET A 40 -11.26 23.25 -2.23
N ASP A 41 -12.48 23.00 -1.77
CA ASP A 41 -13.27 23.95 -0.98
C ASP A 41 -12.59 24.27 0.37
N ALA A 42 -12.02 23.27 1.04
CA ALA A 42 -11.26 23.47 2.27
C ALA A 42 -10.00 24.34 2.03
N GLN A 43 -9.27 24.11 0.94
CA GLN A 43 -8.12 24.92 0.54
C GLN A 43 -8.51 26.36 0.19
N LEU A 44 -9.60 26.56 -0.56
CA LEU A 44 -10.10 27.88 -0.90
C LEU A 44 -10.55 28.64 0.35
N ASN A 45 -11.23 27.99 1.30
CA ASN A 45 -11.63 28.61 2.55
C ASN A 45 -10.42 29.00 3.41
N SER A 46 -9.41 28.15 3.50
CA SER A 46 -8.14 28.48 4.16
C SER A 46 -7.47 29.71 3.52
N SER A 47 -7.40 29.73 2.20
CA SER A 47 -6.83 30.85 1.44
C SER A 47 -7.61 32.17 1.65
N LYS A 48 -8.95 32.11 1.71
CA LYS A 48 -9.79 33.29 2.03
C LYS A 48 -9.49 33.85 3.41
N VAL A 49 -9.27 33.02 4.41
CA VAL A 49 -8.88 33.44 5.75
C VAL A 49 -7.53 34.18 5.71
N TRP A 50 -6.52 33.61 5.04
CA TRP A 50 -5.22 34.23 4.88
C TRP A 50 -5.32 35.59 4.16
N MET A 51 -6.03 35.65 3.04
CA MET A 51 -6.22 36.90 2.28
C MET A 51 -6.92 37.99 3.08
N LYS A 52 -7.80 37.62 4.01
CA LYS A 52 -8.50 38.57 4.85
C LYS A 52 -7.65 39.12 6.00
N TYR A 53 -6.91 38.27 6.67
CA TYR A 53 -6.23 38.64 7.91
C TYR A 53 -4.79 39.10 7.70
N LEU A 54 -4.06 38.55 6.75
CA LEU A 54 -2.67 38.92 6.48
C LEU A 54 -2.47 40.42 6.24
N PRO A 55 -3.27 41.10 5.38
CA PRO A 55 -3.13 42.54 5.16
C PRO A 55 -3.38 43.36 6.42
N ILE A 56 -4.29 42.90 7.31
CA ILE A 56 -4.58 43.61 8.57
C ILE A 56 -3.36 43.60 9.49
N PHE A 57 -2.67 42.46 9.59
CA PHE A 57 -1.44 42.37 10.39
C PHE A 57 -0.31 43.24 9.80
N GLU A 58 -0.18 43.24 8.46
CA GLU A 58 0.81 44.10 7.81
C GLU A 58 0.56 45.59 8.04
N VAL A 59 -0.68 46.04 7.89
CA VAL A 59 -1.07 47.44 8.16
C VAL A 59 -0.78 47.81 9.61
N LEU A 60 -1.12 46.94 10.56
CA LEU A 60 -0.81 47.15 11.99
C LEU A 60 0.69 47.32 12.25
N ALA A 61 1.51 46.49 11.61
CA ALA A 61 2.98 46.57 11.71
C ALA A 61 3.53 47.89 11.13
N TYR A 62 2.98 48.36 10.01
CA TYR A 62 3.35 49.66 9.45
C TYR A 62 2.90 50.85 10.30
N VAL A 63 1.69 50.79 10.85
CA VAL A 63 1.16 51.81 11.75
C VAL A 63 2.08 51.96 13.00
N LEU A 64 2.56 50.83 13.54
CA LEU A 64 3.47 50.88 14.68
C LEU A 64 4.79 51.61 14.37
N ASN A 65 5.33 51.38 13.14
CA ASN A 65 6.53 52.12 12.70
C ASN A 65 6.26 53.63 12.55
N VAL A 66 5.10 53.99 11.98
CA VAL A 66 4.70 55.41 11.84
C VAL A 66 4.57 56.07 13.21
N VAL A 67 3.91 55.41 14.17
CA VAL A 67 3.77 55.90 15.56
C VAL A 67 5.13 56.08 16.20
N LEU A 68 6.05 55.09 16.05
CA LEU A 68 7.41 55.19 16.58
C LEU A 68 8.14 56.40 16.00
N MET A 69 8.06 56.62 14.70
CA MET A 69 8.75 57.74 14.05
C MET A 69 8.19 59.10 14.45
N LEU A 70 6.85 59.22 14.57
CA LEU A 70 6.22 60.45 15.01
C LEU A 70 6.49 60.76 16.48
N TYR A 71 6.26 59.82 17.37
CA TYR A 71 6.39 60.01 18.80
C TYR A 71 7.88 60.07 19.20
N GLY A 72 8.73 59.15 18.70
CA GLY A 72 10.16 59.13 18.94
C GLY A 72 10.86 60.34 18.34
N GLY A 73 10.44 60.79 17.16
CA GLY A 73 10.93 62.03 16.54
C GLY A 73 10.59 63.28 17.38
N TRP A 74 9.36 63.31 17.96
CA TRP A 74 8.98 64.39 18.88
C TRP A 74 9.85 64.38 20.14
N MET A 75 10.12 63.20 20.75
CA MET A 75 11.03 63.07 21.91
C MET A 75 12.46 63.48 21.59
N VAL A 76 12.94 63.28 20.36
CA VAL A 76 14.26 63.76 19.95
C VAL A 76 14.28 65.29 19.85
N ILE A 77 13.21 65.92 19.34
CA ILE A 77 13.11 67.38 19.22
C ILE A 77 13.01 68.04 20.61
N THR A 78 12.31 67.43 21.57
CA THR A 78 12.20 67.88 22.97
C THR A 78 13.44 67.60 23.79
N GLY A 79 14.43 66.87 23.26
CA GLY A 79 15.68 66.54 23.98
C GLY A 79 15.58 65.38 24.97
N GLU A 80 14.45 64.67 25.02
CA GLU A 80 14.22 63.53 25.91
C GLU A 80 14.84 62.23 25.39
N MET A 81 15.13 62.17 24.07
CA MET A 81 15.75 61.01 23.42
C MET A 81 16.85 61.44 22.44
N THR A 82 17.87 60.58 22.29
CA THR A 82 18.89 60.79 21.22
C THR A 82 18.44 60.16 19.92
N ILE A 83 18.94 60.71 18.80
CA ILE A 83 18.71 60.12 17.46
C ILE A 83 19.20 58.67 17.40
N GLY A 84 20.34 58.34 18.07
CA GLY A 84 20.86 57.00 18.15
C GLY A 84 19.90 56.02 18.82
N ASN A 85 19.21 56.44 19.90
CA ASN A 85 18.23 55.62 20.58
C ASN A 85 16.98 55.37 19.68
N LEU A 86 16.52 56.37 18.93
CA LEU A 86 15.40 56.22 18.02
C LEU A 86 15.73 55.20 16.92
N VAL A 87 16.91 55.30 16.32
CA VAL A 87 17.37 54.33 15.30
C VAL A 87 17.49 52.92 15.88
N THR A 88 18.01 52.79 17.12
CA THR A 88 18.13 51.50 17.79
C THR A 88 16.78 50.85 18.06
N VAL A 89 15.80 51.61 18.56
CA VAL A 89 14.42 51.12 18.81
C VAL A 89 13.76 50.72 17.49
N ASN A 90 13.94 51.50 16.43
CA ASN A 90 13.45 51.15 15.11
C ASN A 90 14.07 49.84 14.60
N GLY A 91 15.37 49.64 14.82
CA GLY A 91 16.04 48.37 14.50
C GLY A 91 15.46 47.19 15.25
N TYR A 92 15.15 47.35 16.56
CA TYR A 92 14.49 46.29 17.33
C TYR A 92 13.09 45.97 16.86
N LEU A 93 12.29 46.95 16.43
CA LEU A 93 10.97 46.69 15.80
C LEU A 93 11.10 45.86 14.55
N TRP A 94 12.09 46.16 13.70
CA TRP A 94 12.35 45.34 12.51
C TRP A 94 12.79 43.93 12.87
N MET A 95 13.61 43.74 13.89
CA MET A 95 14.00 42.39 14.37
C MET A 95 12.83 41.60 14.92
N LEU A 96 11.86 42.23 15.58
CA LEU A 96 10.65 41.58 16.11
C LEU A 96 9.65 41.18 15.01
N ASN A 97 9.67 41.85 13.88
CA ASN A 97 8.71 41.59 12.80
C ASN A 97 8.87 40.17 12.22
N ALA A 98 10.10 39.69 12.06
CA ALA A 98 10.36 38.36 11.50
C ALA A 98 9.83 37.21 12.41
N PRO A 99 10.14 37.17 13.73
CA PRO A 99 9.58 36.15 14.63
C PRO A 99 8.06 36.18 14.73
N LEU A 100 7.45 37.38 14.75
CA LEU A 100 5.99 37.52 14.83
C LEU A 100 5.32 36.97 13.57
N ARG A 101 5.88 37.23 12.37
CA ARG A 101 5.38 36.64 11.12
C ARG A 101 5.56 35.13 11.09
N MET A 102 6.70 34.63 11.61
CA MET A 102 6.97 33.19 11.69
C MET A 102 6.08 32.46 12.70
N ALA A 103 5.60 33.14 13.77
CA ALA A 103 4.73 32.51 14.76
C ALA A 103 3.45 31.93 14.13
N GLY A 104 2.86 32.64 13.16
CA GLY A 104 1.69 32.14 12.42
C GLY A 104 2.00 30.85 11.62
N TRP A 105 3.18 30.79 11.02
CA TRP A 105 3.64 29.59 10.31
C TRP A 105 3.88 28.43 11.27
N TRP A 106 4.49 28.66 12.43
CA TRP A 106 4.73 27.62 13.42
C TRP A 106 3.44 27.02 13.95
N VAL A 107 2.41 27.84 14.18
CA VAL A 107 1.09 27.33 14.59
C VAL A 107 0.52 26.40 13.51
N ASN A 108 0.57 26.84 12.26
CA ASN A 108 0.08 26.04 11.14
C ASN A 108 0.89 24.73 10.96
N ASP A 109 2.21 24.80 11.01
CA ASP A 109 3.07 23.64 10.90
C ASP A 109 2.89 22.67 12.07
N THR A 110 2.66 23.18 13.27
CA THR A 110 2.34 22.36 14.45
C THR A 110 1.02 21.60 14.25
N HIS A 111 -0.03 22.26 13.73
CA HIS A 111 -1.27 21.56 13.41
C HIS A 111 -1.09 20.51 12.33
N ARG A 112 -0.35 20.81 11.27
CA ARG A 112 -0.03 19.83 10.21
C ARG A 112 0.75 18.65 10.76
N PHE A 113 1.72 18.90 11.64
CA PHE A 113 2.48 17.86 12.32
C PHE A 113 1.58 16.95 13.16
N ILE A 114 0.71 17.53 14.01
CA ILE A 114 -0.24 16.77 14.85
C ILE A 114 -1.12 15.88 13.98
N THR A 115 -1.72 16.43 12.91
CA THR A 115 -2.59 15.66 12.00
C THR A 115 -1.83 14.55 11.28
N SER A 116 -0.57 14.79 10.89
CA SER A 116 0.26 13.77 10.26
C SER A 116 0.65 12.66 11.24
N VAL A 117 1.01 13.03 12.47
CA VAL A 117 1.31 12.06 13.53
C VAL A 117 0.08 11.22 13.88
N GLU A 118 -1.11 11.83 13.95
CA GLU A 118 -2.35 11.11 14.20
C GLU A 118 -2.61 10.04 13.13
N LYS A 119 -2.42 10.35 11.84
CA LYS A 119 -2.55 9.36 10.76
C LYS A 119 -1.54 8.23 10.88
N ILE A 120 -0.30 8.53 11.21
CA ILE A 120 0.73 7.50 11.42
C ILE A 120 0.38 6.66 12.66
N TYR A 121 -0.05 7.31 13.74
CA TYR A 121 -0.39 6.63 14.98
C TYR A 121 -1.59 5.71 14.83
N THR A 122 -2.66 6.12 14.14
CA THR A 122 -3.83 5.26 13.87
C THR A 122 -3.41 3.99 13.14
N THR A 123 -2.59 4.11 12.07
CA THR A 123 -2.07 2.94 11.35
C THR A 123 -1.12 2.09 12.21
N TYR A 124 -0.30 2.72 13.05
CA TYR A 124 0.67 2.01 13.91
C TYR A 124 0.00 1.20 15.03
N VAL A 125 -1.10 1.72 15.59
CA VAL A 125 -1.83 1.02 16.67
C VAL A 125 -2.93 0.10 16.15
N GLU A 126 -3.17 0.06 14.84
CA GLU A 126 -4.14 -0.84 14.24
C GLU A 126 -3.71 -2.29 14.49
N GLU A 127 -4.59 -3.02 15.16
CA GLU A 127 -4.31 -4.42 15.47
C GLU A 127 -4.58 -5.29 14.23
N PRO A 128 -3.67 -6.22 13.89
CA PRO A 128 -3.89 -7.14 12.78
C PRO A 128 -5.11 -8.01 13.06
N LEU A 129 -5.94 -8.22 12.03
CA LEU A 129 -7.12 -9.09 12.11
C LEU A 129 -6.74 -10.54 12.49
N VAL A 130 -5.60 -11.00 11.95
CA VAL A 130 -5.06 -12.34 12.25
C VAL A 130 -3.94 -12.21 13.27
N LYS A 131 -4.19 -12.66 14.50
CA LYS A 131 -3.23 -12.57 15.59
C LYS A 131 -2.50 -13.91 15.80
N MET A 132 -1.20 -13.83 16.12
CA MET A 132 -0.44 -14.99 16.56
C MET A 132 -1.01 -15.50 17.90
N PRO A 133 -1.22 -16.82 18.08
CA PRO A 133 -1.66 -17.33 19.38
C PRO A 133 -0.55 -17.13 20.45
N PRO A 134 -0.92 -17.02 21.74
CA PRO A 134 0.06 -16.81 22.81
C PRO A 134 1.12 -17.91 22.92
N VAL A 135 0.74 -19.15 22.58
CA VAL A 135 1.63 -20.32 22.56
C VAL A 135 1.44 -21.03 21.22
N PRO A 136 2.14 -20.57 20.17
CA PRO A 136 1.96 -21.11 18.83
C PRO A 136 2.60 -22.50 18.70
N VAL A 137 1.94 -23.39 17.97
CA VAL A 137 2.53 -24.65 17.54
C VAL A 137 3.56 -24.32 16.44
N SER A 138 4.80 -24.72 16.66
CA SER A 138 5.90 -24.50 15.71
C SER A 138 6.46 -25.85 15.25
N ARG A 139 6.50 -26.05 13.92
CA ARG A 139 7.13 -27.21 13.29
C ARG A 139 7.77 -26.76 11.97
N LYS A 140 9.06 -27.01 11.83
CA LYS A 140 9.80 -26.65 10.60
C LYS A 140 9.36 -27.44 9.36
N HIS A 141 8.89 -28.65 9.54
CA HIS A 141 8.39 -29.53 8.49
C HIS A 141 7.01 -30.03 8.84
N MET A 142 6.10 -29.91 7.88
CA MET A 142 4.75 -30.43 7.93
C MET A 142 4.63 -31.64 6.99
N GLU A 143 3.69 -32.53 7.28
CA GLU A 143 3.37 -33.63 6.37
C GLU A 143 2.50 -33.13 5.21
N GLY A 144 1.65 -32.12 5.47
CA GLY A 144 0.79 -31.50 4.48
C GLY A 144 -0.59 -32.14 4.38
N ASN A 145 -1.08 -32.76 5.46
CA ASN A 145 -2.47 -33.20 5.53
C ASN A 145 -3.36 -31.98 5.82
N VAL A 146 -4.42 -31.78 5.05
CA VAL A 146 -5.34 -30.66 5.18
C VAL A 146 -6.74 -31.17 5.44
N GLU A 147 -7.47 -30.55 6.36
CA GLU A 147 -8.85 -30.89 6.66
C GLU A 147 -9.66 -29.63 6.93
N PHE A 148 -10.79 -29.48 6.25
CA PHE A 148 -11.80 -28.46 6.49
C PHE A 148 -13.00 -29.15 7.15
N LYS A 149 -13.48 -28.61 8.30
CA LYS A 149 -14.61 -29.12 9.07
C LYS A 149 -15.66 -28.04 9.23
N ASP A 150 -16.75 -28.15 8.50
CA ASP A 150 -17.92 -27.25 8.54
C ASP A 150 -17.54 -25.77 8.50
N VAL A 151 -16.58 -25.44 7.61
CA VAL A 151 -15.96 -24.13 7.53
C VAL A 151 -16.87 -23.16 6.80
N SER A 152 -17.17 -22.04 7.45
CA SER A 152 -17.85 -20.91 6.83
C SER A 152 -17.04 -19.65 7.03
N TYR A 153 -17.14 -18.74 6.05
CA TYR A 153 -16.54 -17.41 6.09
C TYR A 153 -17.50 -16.37 5.56
N THR A 154 -17.77 -15.37 6.40
CA THR A 154 -18.65 -14.23 6.11
C THR A 154 -17.82 -12.96 6.11
N ALA A 155 -17.97 -12.12 5.09
CA ALA A 155 -17.38 -10.79 5.04
C ALA A 155 -18.47 -9.80 4.59
N ASP A 156 -18.47 -8.59 5.18
CA ASP A 156 -19.45 -7.53 4.87
C ASP A 156 -20.92 -8.01 4.94
N ASP A 157 -21.23 -8.86 5.93
CA ASP A 157 -22.54 -9.49 6.13
C ASP A 157 -22.99 -10.46 5.02
N GLU A 158 -22.08 -10.85 4.10
CA GLU A 158 -22.33 -11.84 3.07
C GLU A 158 -21.57 -13.15 3.33
N ASP A 159 -22.26 -14.29 3.20
CA ASP A 159 -21.64 -15.62 3.27
C ASP A 159 -20.87 -15.90 1.97
N ILE A 160 -19.56 -15.80 2.01
CA ILE A 160 -18.69 -16.08 0.86
C ILE A 160 -18.45 -17.59 0.70
N VAL A 161 -18.27 -18.29 1.82
CA VAL A 161 -18.08 -19.74 1.88
C VAL A 161 -18.95 -20.28 3.00
N LYS A 162 -19.70 -21.37 2.77
CA LYS A 162 -20.63 -21.94 3.74
C LYS A 162 -20.51 -23.44 3.84
N ASP A 163 -20.36 -23.93 5.09
CA ASP A 163 -20.38 -25.34 5.49
C ASP A 163 -19.47 -26.26 4.65
N ILE A 164 -18.25 -25.79 4.34
CA ILE A 164 -17.28 -26.54 3.52
C ILE A 164 -16.59 -27.58 4.38
N SER A 165 -16.69 -28.85 3.97
CA SER A 165 -16.02 -29.98 4.61
C SER A 165 -15.36 -30.87 3.56
N PHE A 166 -14.03 -31.05 3.66
CA PHE A 166 -13.25 -32.01 2.88
C PHE A 166 -11.92 -32.29 3.56
N SER A 167 -11.25 -33.35 3.10
CA SER A 167 -9.91 -33.69 3.59
C SER A 167 -8.98 -34.08 2.43
N VAL A 168 -7.72 -33.69 2.55
CA VAL A 168 -6.65 -33.98 1.58
C VAL A 168 -5.49 -34.57 2.33
N LYS A 169 -5.03 -35.75 1.94
CA LYS A 169 -3.86 -36.39 2.53
C LYS A 169 -2.59 -36.03 1.77
N LYS A 170 -1.46 -36.12 2.43
CA LYS A 170 -0.13 -35.99 1.82
C LYS A 170 -0.04 -36.69 0.47
N GLY A 171 0.44 -35.97 -0.54
CA GLY A 171 0.64 -36.50 -1.89
C GLY A 171 -0.64 -36.59 -2.74
N GLN A 172 -1.78 -36.17 -2.22
CA GLN A 172 -3.00 -36.05 -3.02
C GLN A 172 -3.11 -34.68 -3.69
N THR A 173 -3.71 -34.67 -4.87
CA THR A 173 -4.09 -33.45 -5.58
C THR A 173 -5.60 -33.30 -5.52
N VAL A 174 -6.08 -32.08 -5.23
CA VAL A 174 -7.50 -31.74 -5.21
C VAL A 174 -7.76 -30.56 -6.13
N GLY A 175 -8.71 -30.70 -7.06
CA GLY A 175 -9.21 -29.62 -7.89
C GLY A 175 -10.45 -28.98 -7.26
N ILE A 176 -10.41 -27.65 -7.04
CA ILE A 176 -11.54 -26.85 -6.56
C ILE A 176 -12.15 -26.15 -7.79
N LEU A 177 -13.36 -26.56 -8.17
CA LEU A 177 -14.06 -26.03 -9.35
C LEU A 177 -15.25 -25.17 -8.90
N GLY A 178 -15.50 -24.10 -9.63
CA GLY A 178 -16.64 -23.21 -9.38
C GLY A 178 -16.57 -21.96 -10.26
N SER A 179 -17.71 -21.27 -10.38
CA SER A 179 -17.79 -19.98 -11.09
C SER A 179 -16.92 -18.90 -10.46
N THR A 180 -16.68 -17.81 -11.18
CA THR A 180 -16.06 -16.62 -10.60
C THR A 180 -16.92 -16.12 -9.43
N GLY A 181 -16.28 -15.75 -8.31
CA GLY A 181 -16.97 -15.35 -7.09
C GLY A 181 -17.45 -16.50 -6.18
N ALA A 182 -17.27 -17.78 -6.55
CA ALA A 182 -17.70 -18.93 -5.74
C ALA A 182 -16.86 -19.20 -4.48
N GLY A 183 -15.95 -18.31 -4.10
CA GLY A 183 -15.15 -18.45 -2.89
C GLY A 183 -13.91 -19.34 -3.01
N LYS A 184 -13.45 -19.72 -4.21
CA LYS A 184 -12.26 -20.57 -4.42
C LYS A 184 -11.01 -19.97 -3.76
N SER A 185 -10.70 -18.71 -4.07
CA SER A 185 -9.55 -17.98 -3.49
C SER A 185 -9.71 -17.78 -1.98
N THR A 186 -10.94 -17.69 -1.48
CA THR A 186 -11.23 -17.59 -0.04
C THR A 186 -10.84 -18.88 0.69
N ILE A 187 -11.08 -20.07 0.10
CA ILE A 187 -10.63 -21.35 0.68
C ILE A 187 -9.10 -21.37 0.80
N MET A 188 -8.39 -20.88 -0.21
CA MET A 188 -6.92 -20.77 -0.17
C MET A 188 -6.44 -19.79 0.90
N ASN A 189 -7.12 -18.64 1.02
CA ASN A 189 -6.82 -17.62 2.03
C ASN A 189 -7.06 -18.13 3.45
N LEU A 190 -8.09 -18.95 3.66
CA LEU A 190 -8.38 -19.61 4.94
C LEU A 190 -7.28 -20.63 5.29
N LEU A 191 -6.80 -21.42 4.33
CA LEU A 191 -5.72 -22.38 4.52
C LEU A 191 -4.39 -21.68 4.88
N CYS A 192 -4.06 -20.60 4.19
CA CYS A 192 -2.88 -19.77 4.49
C CYS A 192 -3.05 -18.88 5.73
N ARG A 193 -4.25 -18.91 6.32
CA ARG A 193 -4.65 -18.02 7.41
C ARG A 193 -4.34 -16.55 7.10
N PHE A 194 -4.72 -16.09 5.90
CA PHE A 194 -4.78 -14.65 5.59
C PHE A 194 -6.05 -14.04 6.20
N VAL A 195 -7.08 -14.86 6.36
CA VAL A 195 -8.30 -14.58 7.11
C VAL A 195 -8.64 -15.77 8.00
N ASP A 196 -9.32 -15.53 9.12
CA ASP A 196 -9.80 -16.59 10.00
C ASP A 196 -11.25 -16.98 9.65
N ALA A 197 -11.57 -18.28 9.70
CA ALA A 197 -12.93 -18.75 9.49
C ALA A 197 -13.89 -18.17 10.53
N THR A 198 -15.10 -17.78 10.10
CA THR A 198 -16.18 -17.31 10.96
C THR A 198 -16.74 -18.47 11.82
N SER A 199 -16.86 -19.67 11.23
CA SER A 199 -17.23 -20.89 11.93
C SER A 199 -16.52 -22.11 11.34
N GLY A 200 -16.49 -23.22 12.05
CA GLY A 200 -15.78 -24.43 11.68
C GLY A 200 -14.27 -24.35 11.94
N GLU A 201 -13.53 -25.34 11.45
CA GLU A 201 -12.11 -25.48 11.70
C GLU A 201 -11.35 -25.83 10.41
N VAL A 202 -10.23 -25.15 10.16
CA VAL A 202 -9.24 -25.52 9.15
C VAL A 202 -8.05 -26.14 9.88
N LEU A 203 -7.72 -27.38 9.55
CA LEU A 203 -6.66 -28.13 10.19
C LEU A 203 -5.54 -28.45 9.19
N VAL A 204 -4.30 -28.28 9.64
CA VAL A 204 -3.09 -28.76 8.95
C VAL A 204 -2.37 -29.72 9.88
N ASP A 205 -2.15 -30.95 9.43
CA ASP A 205 -1.59 -32.06 10.24
C ASP A 205 -2.31 -32.25 11.59
N GLY A 206 -3.65 -32.11 11.58
CA GLY A 206 -4.51 -32.26 12.76
C GLY A 206 -4.47 -31.07 13.72
N VAL A 207 -3.75 -30.00 13.43
CA VAL A 207 -3.69 -28.77 14.25
C VAL A 207 -4.46 -27.66 13.55
N ASN A 208 -5.29 -26.93 14.30
CA ASN A 208 -6.03 -25.80 13.76
C ASN A 208 -5.06 -24.71 13.28
N VAL A 209 -5.31 -24.13 12.09
CA VAL A 209 -4.46 -23.06 11.54
C VAL A 209 -4.36 -21.85 12.48
N LYS A 210 -5.35 -21.65 13.35
CA LYS A 210 -5.34 -20.59 14.38
C LYS A 210 -4.29 -20.79 15.47
N ASP A 211 -3.87 -22.06 15.70
CA ASP A 211 -2.90 -22.43 16.74
C ASP A 211 -1.46 -22.51 16.21
N TRP A 212 -1.28 -22.45 14.90
CA TRP A 212 0.04 -22.49 14.29
C TRP A 212 0.81 -21.18 14.45
N ASN A 213 2.15 -21.29 14.51
CA ASN A 213 3.02 -20.19 14.19
C ASN A 213 2.81 -19.81 12.73
N LEU A 214 2.42 -18.56 12.47
CA LEU A 214 2.08 -18.09 11.10
C LEU A 214 3.25 -18.17 10.14
N TYR A 215 4.48 -17.98 10.63
CA TYR A 215 5.68 -18.08 9.79
C TYR A 215 5.90 -19.52 9.36
N ASP A 216 5.84 -20.47 10.31
CA ASP A 216 6.03 -21.89 10.01
C ASP A 216 4.91 -22.43 9.11
N LEU A 217 3.65 -22.07 9.37
CA LEU A 217 2.51 -22.44 8.53
C LEU A 217 2.74 -21.98 7.08
N ARG A 218 2.97 -20.69 6.90
CA ARG A 218 3.12 -20.07 5.57
C ARG A 218 4.43 -20.46 4.88
N ASP A 219 5.45 -20.82 5.65
CA ASP A 219 6.73 -21.29 5.08
C ASP A 219 6.60 -22.68 4.45
N ASN A 220 5.73 -23.52 5.00
CA ASN A 220 5.41 -24.83 4.45
C ASN A 220 4.33 -24.81 3.35
N ILE A 221 3.75 -23.66 3.06
CA ILE A 221 2.78 -23.47 1.96
C ILE A 221 3.44 -22.66 0.84
N GLY A 222 3.53 -23.24 -0.34
CA GLY A 222 3.86 -22.54 -1.58
C GLY A 222 2.57 -22.12 -2.31
N MET A 223 2.49 -20.88 -2.76
CA MET A 223 1.32 -20.39 -3.45
C MET A 223 1.70 -19.67 -4.75
N ALA A 224 1.10 -20.08 -5.85
CA ALA A 224 1.13 -19.35 -7.12
C ALA A 224 -0.27 -18.78 -7.35
N MET A 225 -0.36 -17.46 -7.35
CA MET A 225 -1.62 -16.71 -7.43
C MET A 225 -2.01 -16.44 -8.88
N GLN A 226 -3.31 -16.20 -9.12
CA GLN A 226 -3.86 -15.75 -10.39
C GLN A 226 -3.26 -14.38 -10.79
N ASP A 227 -3.24 -13.42 -9.87
CA ASP A 227 -2.60 -12.12 -10.07
C ASP A 227 -1.12 -12.20 -9.76
N ILE A 228 -0.31 -12.29 -10.81
CA ILE A 228 1.13 -12.47 -10.69
C ILE A 228 1.79 -11.12 -10.48
N PHE A 229 2.41 -10.94 -9.34
CA PHE A 229 3.26 -9.79 -9.08
C PHE A 229 4.76 -10.16 -9.19
N LEU A 230 5.45 -9.52 -10.14
CA LEU A 230 6.90 -9.59 -10.25
C LEU A 230 7.50 -8.23 -9.87
N PHE A 231 8.58 -8.29 -9.10
CA PHE A 231 9.32 -7.10 -8.68
C PHE A 231 10.21 -6.57 -9.80
N SER A 232 10.51 -5.28 -9.78
CA SER A 232 11.52 -4.67 -10.64
C SER A 232 12.91 -5.12 -10.19
N ASP A 233 13.28 -6.32 -10.61
CA ASP A 233 14.50 -7.03 -10.22
C ASP A 233 14.87 -8.04 -11.34
N THR A 234 15.99 -8.73 -11.20
CA THR A 234 16.37 -9.83 -12.09
C THR A 234 15.37 -10.99 -12.02
N ILE A 235 15.37 -11.88 -13.01
CA ILE A 235 14.57 -13.12 -12.96
C ILE A 235 15.05 -13.97 -11.78
N GLU A 236 16.36 -14.05 -11.55
CA GLU A 236 16.94 -14.72 -10.39
C GLU A 236 16.37 -14.16 -9.08
N GLY A 237 16.42 -12.83 -8.88
CA GLY A 237 15.89 -12.16 -7.70
C GLY A 237 14.39 -12.40 -7.49
N ASN A 238 13.62 -12.41 -8.59
CA ASN A 238 12.21 -12.74 -8.53
C ASN A 238 11.91 -14.17 -8.07
N ILE A 239 12.69 -15.16 -8.51
CA ILE A 239 12.55 -16.55 -8.06
C ILE A 239 13.04 -16.68 -6.61
N ALA A 240 14.22 -16.13 -6.30
CA ALA A 240 14.84 -16.15 -4.98
C ALA A 240 13.99 -15.52 -3.88
N TYR A 241 13.05 -14.65 -4.25
CA TYR A 241 12.13 -13.99 -3.30
C TYR A 241 11.38 -14.99 -2.41
N GLY A 242 11.09 -16.19 -2.90
CA GLY A 242 10.46 -17.26 -2.12
C GLY A 242 11.34 -17.77 -0.96
N ARG A 243 12.69 -17.72 -1.13
CA ARG A 243 13.68 -18.13 -0.14
C ARG A 243 15.00 -17.38 -0.38
N PRO A 244 15.22 -16.20 0.23
CA PRO A 244 16.35 -15.32 -0.08
C PRO A 244 17.75 -15.91 0.14
N ASN A 245 17.88 -16.93 1.00
CA ASN A 245 19.17 -17.57 1.31
C ASN A 245 19.41 -18.86 0.49
N CYS A 246 18.80 -18.98 -0.69
CA CYS A 246 19.00 -20.12 -1.59
C CYS A 246 20.29 -19.98 -2.42
N THR A 247 20.77 -21.09 -2.94
CA THR A 247 21.85 -21.10 -3.91
C THR A 247 21.31 -20.96 -5.33
N PHE A 248 22.18 -20.57 -6.28
CA PHE A 248 21.80 -20.49 -7.69
C PHE A 248 21.34 -21.86 -8.25
N GLU A 249 21.96 -22.95 -7.80
CA GLU A 249 21.59 -24.31 -8.19
C GLU A 249 20.12 -24.61 -7.79
N GLU A 250 19.69 -24.20 -6.59
CA GLU A 250 18.31 -24.38 -6.13
C GLU A 250 17.32 -23.54 -6.96
N ILE A 251 17.72 -22.30 -7.31
CA ILE A 251 16.93 -21.43 -8.21
C ILE A 251 16.78 -22.09 -9.58
N HIS A 252 17.87 -22.60 -10.12
CA HIS A 252 17.88 -23.28 -11.41
C HIS A 252 16.99 -24.54 -11.40
N GLU A 253 17.09 -25.37 -10.34
CA GLU A 253 16.23 -26.55 -10.17
C GLU A 253 14.75 -26.16 -10.14
N ALA A 254 14.38 -25.13 -9.37
CA ALA A 254 13.02 -24.64 -9.29
C ALA A 254 12.54 -24.10 -10.65
N ALA A 255 13.38 -23.40 -11.39
CA ALA A 255 13.08 -22.92 -12.73
C ALA A 255 12.91 -24.06 -13.75
N VAL A 256 13.68 -25.15 -13.62
CA VAL A 256 13.50 -26.36 -14.45
C VAL A 256 12.17 -27.02 -14.14
N MET A 257 11.83 -27.21 -12.86
CA MET A 257 10.56 -27.81 -12.44
C MET A 257 9.34 -27.01 -12.89
N ALA A 258 9.46 -25.69 -12.96
CA ALA A 258 8.41 -24.78 -13.44
C ALA A 258 8.39 -24.59 -14.97
N ASP A 259 9.20 -25.32 -15.72
CA ASP A 259 9.43 -25.16 -17.18
C ASP A 259 9.80 -23.71 -17.57
N ALA A 260 10.46 -22.97 -16.67
CA ALA A 260 10.90 -21.60 -16.90
C ALA A 260 12.30 -21.53 -17.50
N ASN A 261 13.16 -22.50 -17.20
CA ASN A 261 14.59 -22.46 -17.55
C ASN A 261 14.84 -22.32 -19.06
N HIS A 262 14.00 -22.93 -19.91
CA HIS A 262 14.19 -22.87 -21.37
C HIS A 262 14.10 -21.44 -21.90
N PHE A 263 13.03 -20.71 -21.57
CA PHE A 263 12.88 -19.35 -22.05
C PHE A 263 13.83 -18.36 -21.35
N ILE A 264 14.17 -18.61 -20.07
CA ILE A 264 15.14 -17.76 -19.34
C ILE A 264 16.50 -17.82 -20.04
N LYS A 265 16.99 -19.01 -20.39
CA LYS A 265 18.26 -19.18 -21.10
C LYS A 265 18.27 -18.62 -22.52
N ALA A 266 17.10 -18.46 -23.14
CA ALA A 266 16.97 -17.84 -24.46
C ALA A 266 17.03 -16.30 -24.41
N MET A 267 16.94 -15.70 -23.21
CA MET A 267 17.09 -14.26 -23.05
C MET A 267 18.57 -13.84 -23.10
N PRO A 268 18.88 -12.61 -23.58
CA PRO A 268 20.27 -12.16 -23.73
C PRO A 268 21.10 -12.22 -22.43
N GLU A 269 20.49 -11.90 -21.28
CA GLU A 269 21.14 -11.87 -19.98
C GLU A 269 20.72 -13.07 -19.09
N GLY A 270 19.94 -14.01 -19.63
CA GLY A 270 19.49 -15.20 -18.90
C GLY A 270 18.81 -14.87 -17.57
N TYR A 271 19.30 -15.43 -16.48
CA TYR A 271 18.76 -15.20 -15.12
C TYR A 271 19.00 -13.78 -14.61
N ASP A 272 19.99 -13.05 -15.13
CA ASP A 272 20.29 -11.67 -14.78
C ASP A 272 19.39 -10.67 -15.52
N THR A 273 18.50 -11.15 -16.41
CA THR A 273 17.56 -10.30 -17.14
C THR A 273 16.68 -9.52 -16.16
N ILE A 274 16.73 -8.19 -16.23
CA ILE A 274 15.91 -7.31 -15.40
C ILE A 274 14.47 -7.31 -15.94
N VAL A 275 13.56 -7.60 -15.06
CA VAL A 275 12.12 -7.56 -15.31
C VAL A 275 11.57 -6.23 -14.78
N GLY A 276 10.82 -5.51 -15.61
CA GLY A 276 10.16 -4.28 -15.16
C GLY A 276 9.06 -4.55 -14.14
N GLU A 277 8.54 -3.48 -13.54
CA GLU A 277 7.44 -3.56 -12.57
C GLU A 277 6.27 -4.37 -13.15
N ARG A 278 5.71 -5.27 -12.34
CA ARG A 278 4.66 -6.22 -12.73
C ARG A 278 5.00 -7.10 -13.93
N GLY A 279 6.29 -7.31 -14.19
CA GLY A 279 6.74 -8.22 -15.26
C GLY A 279 6.64 -7.63 -16.66
N VAL A 280 6.76 -6.31 -16.81
CA VAL A 280 6.84 -5.68 -18.14
C VAL A 280 7.95 -6.33 -18.94
N GLY A 281 7.65 -6.74 -20.18
CA GLY A 281 8.57 -7.43 -21.08
C GLY A 281 8.41 -8.96 -21.12
N LEU A 282 7.60 -9.55 -20.22
CA LEU A 282 7.31 -10.99 -20.19
C LEU A 282 5.88 -11.29 -20.66
N SER A 283 5.70 -12.41 -21.33
CA SER A 283 4.36 -12.95 -21.64
C SER A 283 3.65 -13.42 -20.36
N GLY A 284 2.32 -13.57 -20.40
CA GLY A 284 1.55 -14.08 -19.27
C GLY A 284 2.03 -15.45 -18.78
N GLY A 285 2.26 -16.40 -19.69
CA GLY A 285 2.78 -17.73 -19.37
C GLY A 285 4.20 -17.70 -18.77
N GLN A 286 5.08 -16.79 -19.25
CA GLN A 286 6.41 -16.62 -18.66
C GLN A 286 6.35 -16.11 -17.21
N LYS A 287 5.45 -15.15 -16.94
CA LYS A 287 5.21 -14.65 -15.58
C LYS A 287 4.71 -15.77 -14.66
N GLN A 288 3.76 -16.59 -15.15
CA GLN A 288 3.23 -17.73 -14.40
C GLN A 288 4.31 -18.73 -14.03
N ARG A 289 5.17 -19.11 -14.97
CA ARG A 289 6.28 -20.05 -14.73
C ARG A 289 7.29 -19.49 -13.73
N ILE A 290 7.62 -18.19 -13.77
CA ILE A 290 8.47 -17.55 -12.75
C ILE A 290 7.79 -17.57 -11.37
N SER A 291 6.50 -17.27 -11.29
CA SER A 291 5.72 -17.32 -10.04
C SER A 291 5.66 -18.76 -9.49
N LEU A 292 5.48 -19.73 -10.35
CA LEU A 292 5.51 -21.14 -9.98
C LEU A 292 6.91 -21.56 -9.49
N ALA A 293 7.99 -21.16 -10.17
CA ALA A 293 9.36 -21.41 -9.73
C ALA A 293 9.62 -20.82 -8.33
N ARG A 294 9.14 -19.60 -8.06
CA ARG A 294 9.18 -18.96 -6.75
C ARG A 294 8.50 -19.79 -5.66
N ALA A 295 7.31 -20.34 -5.97
CA ALA A 295 6.57 -21.19 -5.03
C ALA A 295 7.28 -22.53 -4.80
N LEU A 296 7.80 -23.16 -5.83
CA LEU A 296 8.52 -24.44 -5.78
C LEU A 296 9.87 -24.35 -5.06
N LEU A 297 10.58 -23.22 -5.18
CA LEU A 297 11.85 -22.97 -4.51
C LEU A 297 11.76 -23.12 -2.98
N LYS A 298 10.60 -22.82 -2.40
CA LYS A 298 10.33 -23.01 -0.97
C LYS A 298 10.35 -24.49 -0.56
N LYS A 299 10.23 -25.43 -1.51
CA LYS A 299 10.05 -26.88 -1.26
C LYS A 299 8.88 -27.11 -0.29
N PRO A 300 7.70 -26.56 -0.57
CA PRO A 300 6.57 -26.54 0.36
C PRO A 300 5.99 -27.94 0.55
N SER A 301 5.39 -28.20 1.73
CA SER A 301 4.61 -29.41 2.00
C SER A 301 3.23 -29.38 1.34
N ILE A 302 2.70 -28.14 1.14
CA ILE A 302 1.41 -27.88 0.48
C ILE A 302 1.65 -26.88 -0.65
N LEU A 303 1.27 -27.24 -1.86
CA LEU A 303 1.35 -26.35 -3.02
C LEU A 303 -0.07 -25.94 -3.43
N ILE A 304 -0.31 -24.64 -3.51
CA ILE A 304 -1.55 -24.02 -3.97
C ILE A 304 -1.33 -23.39 -5.32
N LEU A 305 -2.14 -23.76 -6.31
CA LEU A 305 -2.11 -23.21 -7.65
C LEU A 305 -3.49 -22.58 -7.96
N ASP A 306 -3.54 -21.25 -8.05
CA ASP A 306 -4.77 -20.52 -8.35
C ASP A 306 -4.74 -20.07 -9.81
N ASP A 307 -5.51 -20.75 -10.66
CA ASP A 307 -5.67 -20.49 -12.12
C ASP A 307 -4.34 -20.33 -12.89
N THR A 308 -3.29 -21.05 -12.45
CA THR A 308 -1.95 -20.95 -13.04
C THR A 308 -1.82 -21.65 -14.39
N THR A 309 -2.80 -22.45 -14.81
CA THR A 309 -2.75 -23.28 -16.02
C THR A 309 -3.45 -22.62 -17.21
N SER A 310 -4.23 -21.56 -17.01
CA SER A 310 -5.00 -20.89 -18.07
C SER A 310 -4.14 -20.28 -19.20
N ALA A 311 -2.84 -20.06 -18.95
CA ALA A 311 -1.88 -19.54 -19.94
C ALA A 311 -0.66 -20.46 -20.16
N VAL A 312 -0.72 -21.71 -19.69
CA VAL A 312 0.35 -22.72 -19.86
C VAL A 312 -0.14 -23.77 -20.86
N ASP A 313 0.71 -24.16 -21.82
CA ASP A 313 0.37 -25.18 -22.80
C ASP A 313 0.14 -26.54 -22.12
N MET A 314 -0.80 -27.36 -22.69
CA MET A 314 -1.21 -28.65 -22.12
C MET A 314 -0.05 -29.64 -21.90
N GLU A 315 1.09 -29.49 -22.61
CA GLU A 315 2.30 -30.31 -22.41
C GLU A 315 3.01 -29.99 -21.08
N THR A 316 2.84 -28.80 -20.55
CA THR A 316 3.46 -28.36 -19.26
C THR A 316 2.56 -28.70 -18.06
N GLU A 317 1.29 -28.97 -18.31
CA GLU A 317 0.29 -29.30 -17.29
C GLU A 317 0.33 -30.78 -16.85
N SER A 318 0.95 -31.67 -17.65
CA SER A 318 1.10 -33.10 -17.41
C SER A 318 2.39 -33.43 -16.65
#